data_ba316ffa209d4a6f35f850f355956b88
#
_entry.id   ba316ffa209d4a6f35f850f355956b88
#
_cell.length_a   1.000
_cell.length_b   1.000
_cell.length_c   1.000
_cell.angle_alpha   90.00
_cell.angle_beta   90.00
_cell.angle_gamma   90.00
#
_symmetry.space_group_name_H-M   'P 1'
#
loop_
_entity.id
_entity.type
_entity.pdbx_description
1 polymer ?
#
loop_
_entity_poly.entity_id
_entity_poly.type
_entity_poly.pdbx_seq_one_letter_code
_entity_poly.pdbx_strand_id
1 'polypeptide(L)'
;HTYPNPCMRILDSAMVNVLGEYGGIGRPVEGHTWDIGRKWGYIQYDTEKKVTDTYCMYARDLIDIKQNDWCAAAVYTQTTDVEGEVNGFYTYDREVLKVDAKRVREANEAVINAPLEAPVQIVRPSAFHYKDPSAGVRNQLNLYALRNGDLTMQVTDFGARVISLFAPDRNGNIDDIIVGYGEGEKYVHNAGERFLGATVGRVANRIGGGRFTLDGVTYNLPKNNNGQTLHGGLLGIDMVVWKLKERTDSSITLSYTAPDGQDGFPGNLSIDLTYILTSDNGLDIAYKATTDKATPVNLSNHAFYNLHGSKGGTILDHVITINADKVTPVDKVLIPTGEHLAVEGTPFDFRQPHAIGERIGENHPQLAFCGGYDLNWELNVPSDGNLHSVCTVSDPTTGRKMEILTDQPGLQFYSGNFFDGSYCGKVEGQPIGYREALALE
;
A
#
# COMPACT_ATOMS: atom_id res chain seq x y z
N HIS A 1 -11.83 1.21 -22.97
CA HIS A 1 -12.54 2.20 -22.14
C HIS A 1 -12.35 1.87 -20.67
N THR A 2 -11.90 2.84 -19.88
CA THR A 2 -11.73 2.69 -18.43
C THR A 2 -12.22 3.96 -17.71
N TYR A 3 -13.01 3.78 -16.67
CA TYR A 3 -13.59 4.87 -15.91
C TYR A 3 -13.48 4.66 -14.42
N PRO A 4 -13.18 5.72 -13.65
CA PRO A 4 -12.78 7.04 -14.13
C PRO A 4 -11.29 7.12 -14.51
N ASN A 5 -10.43 6.26 -13.95
CA ASN A 5 -8.99 6.33 -14.11
C ASN A 5 -8.53 5.83 -15.48
N PRO A 6 -7.53 6.48 -16.12
CA PRO A 6 -6.90 5.91 -17.31
C PRO A 6 -6.17 4.61 -16.94
N CYS A 7 -6.37 3.56 -17.75
CA CYS A 7 -5.69 2.29 -17.58
C CYS A 7 -5.69 1.46 -18.86
N MET A 8 -4.63 0.71 -19.10
CA MET A 8 -4.53 -0.23 -20.23
C MET A 8 -4.78 -1.66 -19.74
N ARG A 9 -5.59 -2.43 -20.45
CA ARG A 9 -5.95 -3.81 -20.04
C ARG A 9 -5.18 -4.90 -20.75
N ILE A 10 -4.97 -4.74 -22.03
CA ILE A 10 -4.34 -5.72 -22.91
C ILE A 10 -3.36 -4.96 -23.77
N LEU A 11 -2.14 -5.46 -23.83
CA LEU A 11 -1.08 -4.92 -24.65
C LEU A 11 -0.72 -5.91 -25.71
N ASP A 12 -0.63 -5.45 -26.94
CA ASP A 12 -0.08 -6.21 -28.04
C ASP A 12 1.09 -5.39 -28.62
N SER A 13 2.30 -5.90 -28.49
CA SER A 13 3.51 -5.22 -28.96
C SER A 13 3.58 -5.11 -30.49
N ALA A 14 2.75 -5.84 -31.21
CA ALA A 14 2.64 -5.78 -32.67
C ALA A 14 1.60 -4.75 -33.15
N MET A 15 0.85 -4.13 -32.22
CA MET A 15 -0.23 -3.18 -32.51
C MET A 15 -0.01 -1.83 -31.85
N VAL A 16 -0.69 -0.82 -32.38
CA VAL A 16 -0.78 0.50 -31.73
C VAL A 16 -1.80 0.43 -30.60
N ASN A 17 -1.33 0.55 -29.36
CA ASN A 17 -2.18 0.52 -28.19
C ASN A 17 -2.84 1.90 -27.97
N VAL A 18 -4.16 1.94 -27.91
CA VAL A 18 -4.94 3.16 -27.70
C VAL A 18 -5.91 3.00 -26.55
N LEU A 19 -5.89 3.93 -25.60
CA LEU A 19 -6.91 4.06 -24.57
C LEU A 19 -8.09 4.84 -25.15
N GLY A 20 -9.12 4.12 -25.61
CA GLY A 20 -10.25 4.69 -26.37
C GLY A 20 -11.10 5.67 -25.58
N GLU A 21 -11.22 5.47 -24.26
CA GLU A 21 -11.92 6.42 -23.37
C GLU A 21 -11.43 6.29 -21.92
N TYR A 22 -11.30 7.44 -21.24
CA TYR A 22 -11.07 7.54 -19.80
C TYR A 22 -11.65 8.85 -19.26
N GLY A 23 -11.72 9.01 -17.94
CA GLY A 23 -12.14 10.23 -17.28
C GLY A 23 -13.58 10.18 -16.79
N GLY A 24 -14.45 10.99 -17.35
CA GLY A 24 -15.83 11.08 -16.87
C GLY A 24 -15.94 11.83 -15.54
N ILE A 25 -15.10 12.86 -15.34
CA ILE A 25 -15.07 13.70 -14.13
C ILE A 25 -16.18 14.72 -14.19
N GLY A 26 -17.27 14.48 -13.43
CA GLY A 26 -18.46 15.29 -13.42
C GLY A 26 -18.39 16.49 -12.47
N ARG A 27 -18.93 17.63 -12.92
CA ARG A 27 -19.27 18.79 -12.09
C ARG A 27 -20.55 19.42 -12.61
N PRO A 28 -21.69 19.20 -11.93
CA PRO A 28 -22.89 19.96 -12.26
C PRO A 28 -22.71 21.43 -11.86
N VAL A 29 -23.15 22.34 -12.72
CA VAL A 29 -23.13 23.79 -12.47
C VAL A 29 -24.57 24.27 -12.45
N GLU A 30 -24.99 24.93 -11.37
CA GLU A 30 -26.35 25.45 -11.23
C GLU A 30 -26.67 26.47 -12.34
N GLY A 31 -27.83 26.34 -12.96
CA GLY A 31 -28.25 27.15 -14.08
C GLY A 31 -27.69 26.71 -15.44
N HIS A 32 -26.68 25.85 -15.47
CA HIS A 32 -25.96 25.38 -16.66
C HIS A 32 -25.94 23.84 -16.78
N THR A 33 -26.91 23.17 -16.16
CA THR A 33 -27.08 21.72 -16.26
C THR A 33 -28.38 21.41 -16.96
N TRP A 34 -28.37 20.55 -18.00
CA TRP A 34 -29.53 20.23 -18.84
C TRP A 34 -30.74 19.77 -18.01
N ASP A 35 -30.56 18.80 -17.13
CA ASP A 35 -31.58 18.32 -16.18
C ASP A 35 -30.90 17.97 -14.85
N ILE A 36 -31.03 18.85 -13.85
CA ILE A 36 -30.41 18.64 -12.54
C ILE A 36 -30.96 17.42 -11.80
N GLY A 37 -32.16 16.97 -12.12
CA GLY A 37 -32.79 15.79 -11.54
C GLY A 37 -32.29 14.45 -12.10
N ARG A 38 -31.68 14.48 -13.28
CA ARG A 38 -31.19 13.29 -14.01
C ARG A 38 -29.70 13.34 -14.35
N LYS A 39 -28.96 14.20 -13.63
CA LYS A 39 -27.51 14.33 -13.83
C LYS A 39 -26.78 13.07 -13.39
N TRP A 40 -25.75 12.70 -14.15
CA TRP A 40 -24.86 11.60 -13.80
C TRP A 40 -23.42 11.86 -14.25
N GLY A 41 -22.48 11.10 -13.74
CA GLY A 41 -21.07 11.10 -14.10
C GLY A 41 -20.39 9.99 -13.33
N TYR A 42 -19.26 9.49 -13.82
CA TYR A 42 -18.55 8.36 -13.19
C TYR A 42 -17.96 8.73 -11.82
N ILE A 43 -17.42 9.96 -11.71
CA ILE A 43 -17.02 10.58 -10.46
C ILE A 43 -17.52 12.03 -10.49
N GLN A 44 -17.99 12.55 -9.37
CA GLN A 44 -18.52 13.93 -9.32
C GLN A 44 -17.86 14.74 -8.21
N TYR A 45 -17.60 16.00 -8.52
CA TYR A 45 -17.05 16.99 -7.60
C TYR A 45 -17.90 18.27 -7.58
N ASP A 46 -17.72 19.04 -6.51
CA ASP A 46 -18.44 20.30 -6.23
C ASP A 46 -17.65 21.53 -6.68
N THR A 47 -16.35 21.42 -6.92
CA THR A 47 -15.48 22.56 -7.24
C THR A 47 -14.66 22.35 -8.51
N GLU A 48 -14.40 23.45 -9.23
CA GLU A 48 -13.48 23.50 -10.37
C GLU A 48 -12.09 22.96 -10.01
N LYS A 49 -11.60 23.35 -8.81
CA LYS A 49 -10.29 22.92 -8.32
C LYS A 49 -10.18 21.40 -8.27
N LYS A 50 -11.17 20.71 -7.68
CA LYS A 50 -11.16 19.24 -7.55
C LYS A 50 -11.22 18.56 -8.92
N VAL A 51 -12.03 19.07 -9.86
CA VAL A 51 -12.09 18.55 -11.23
C VAL A 51 -10.74 18.69 -11.91
N THR A 52 -10.12 19.88 -11.81
CA THR A 52 -8.81 20.17 -12.40
C THR A 52 -7.71 19.31 -11.77
N ASP A 53 -7.68 19.21 -10.45
CA ASP A 53 -6.69 18.41 -9.73
C ASP A 53 -6.76 16.93 -10.16
N THR A 54 -7.98 16.38 -10.26
CA THR A 54 -8.20 15.01 -10.70
C THR A 54 -7.78 14.81 -12.15
N TYR A 55 -8.09 15.75 -13.03
CA TYR A 55 -7.64 15.69 -14.42
C TYR A 55 -6.12 15.71 -14.55
N CYS A 56 -5.46 16.59 -13.81
CA CYS A 56 -3.99 16.66 -13.80
C CYS A 56 -3.35 15.35 -13.28
N MET A 57 -3.99 14.68 -12.31
CA MET A 57 -3.56 13.37 -11.89
C MET A 57 -3.72 12.32 -12.99
N TYR A 58 -4.86 12.30 -13.70
CA TYR A 58 -5.05 11.38 -14.82
C TYR A 58 -4.04 11.62 -15.94
N ALA A 59 -3.65 12.88 -16.17
CA ALA A 59 -2.57 13.19 -17.12
C ALA A 59 -1.23 12.58 -16.65
N ARG A 60 -0.94 12.57 -15.35
CA ARG A 60 0.24 11.90 -14.82
C ARG A 60 0.17 10.37 -14.97
N ASP A 61 -0.98 9.78 -14.67
CA ASP A 61 -1.21 8.35 -14.91
C ASP A 61 -1.02 7.97 -16.39
N LEU A 62 -1.41 8.87 -17.30
CA LEU A 62 -1.17 8.68 -18.74
C LEU A 62 0.30 8.74 -19.11
N ILE A 63 1.12 9.55 -18.44
CA ILE A 63 2.58 9.52 -18.62
C ILE A 63 3.13 8.15 -18.25
N ASP A 64 2.72 7.61 -17.10
CA ASP A 64 3.14 6.27 -16.65
C ASP A 64 2.69 5.18 -17.64
N ILE A 65 1.45 5.25 -18.12
CA ILE A 65 0.92 4.32 -19.13
C ILE A 65 1.66 4.46 -20.47
N LYS A 66 1.95 5.69 -20.91
CA LYS A 66 2.75 5.93 -22.11
C LYS A 66 4.12 5.30 -22.02
N GLN A 67 4.79 5.45 -20.89
CA GLN A 67 6.18 5.04 -20.69
C GLN A 67 6.33 3.55 -20.38
N ASN A 68 5.37 2.96 -19.64
CA ASN A 68 5.48 1.58 -19.14
C ASN A 68 4.54 0.61 -19.85
N ASP A 69 3.43 1.09 -20.45
CA ASP A 69 2.44 0.30 -21.16
C ASP A 69 2.35 0.63 -22.67
N TRP A 70 3.28 1.43 -23.18
CA TRP A 70 3.38 1.80 -24.61
C TRP A 70 2.08 2.32 -25.22
N CYS A 71 1.34 3.14 -24.49
CA CYS A 71 0.11 3.76 -24.99
C CYS A 71 0.44 4.88 -25.98
N ALA A 72 -0.04 4.76 -27.20
CA ALA A 72 0.19 5.74 -28.26
C ALA A 72 -0.82 6.88 -28.28
N ALA A 73 -2.03 6.67 -27.78
CA ALA A 73 -3.06 7.68 -27.69
C ALA A 73 -4.07 7.39 -26.57
N ALA A 74 -4.68 8.46 -26.04
CA ALA A 74 -5.73 8.37 -25.04
C ALA A 74 -6.81 9.43 -25.33
N VAL A 75 -8.08 9.08 -25.12
CA VAL A 75 -9.23 9.96 -25.38
C VAL A 75 -9.95 10.26 -24.06
N TYR A 76 -9.95 11.53 -23.68
CA TYR A 76 -10.71 11.99 -22.52
C TYR A 76 -12.20 12.14 -22.84
N THR A 77 -13.05 11.64 -21.98
CA THR A 77 -14.49 11.79 -22.05
C THR A 77 -14.95 12.77 -20.97
N GLN A 78 -15.36 14.03 -21.34
CA GLN A 78 -15.50 14.59 -22.69
C GLN A 78 -15.26 16.10 -22.69
N THR A 79 -15.37 16.74 -23.88
CA THR A 79 -15.13 18.18 -23.98
C THR A 79 -16.30 19.00 -23.44
N THR A 80 -17.55 18.59 -23.69
CA THR A 80 -18.78 19.32 -23.31
C THR A 80 -19.75 18.34 -22.69
N ASP A 81 -20.51 18.76 -21.67
CA ASP A 81 -21.61 17.98 -21.12
C ASP A 81 -22.62 17.61 -22.23
N VAL A 82 -23.21 16.43 -22.14
CA VAL A 82 -24.20 15.93 -23.10
C VAL A 82 -25.45 15.52 -22.32
N GLU A 83 -26.53 16.27 -22.50
CA GLU A 83 -27.78 16.03 -21.75
C GLU A 83 -27.58 15.93 -20.23
N GLY A 84 -27.91 14.81 -19.62
CA GLY A 84 -27.74 14.57 -18.19
C GLY A 84 -26.31 14.18 -17.76
N GLU A 85 -25.41 13.94 -18.70
CA GLU A 85 -24.01 13.58 -18.44
C GLU A 85 -23.16 14.83 -18.20
N VAL A 86 -22.71 15.03 -16.94
CA VAL A 86 -22.07 16.26 -16.46
C VAL A 86 -20.56 16.16 -16.32
N ASN A 87 -19.89 15.41 -17.18
CA ASN A 87 -18.44 15.15 -17.14
C ASN A 87 -17.63 15.84 -18.26
N GLY A 88 -18.21 16.81 -18.96
CA GLY A 88 -17.48 17.66 -19.89
C GLY A 88 -16.60 18.70 -19.20
N PHE A 89 -15.62 19.26 -19.94
CA PHE A 89 -14.88 20.45 -19.51
C PHE A 89 -15.75 21.70 -19.53
N TYR A 90 -16.71 21.75 -20.45
CA TYR A 90 -17.70 22.81 -20.55
C TYR A 90 -19.09 22.30 -20.15
N THR A 91 -19.92 23.19 -19.64
CA THR A 91 -21.35 22.93 -19.47
C THR A 91 -22.01 22.66 -20.83
N TYR A 92 -23.23 22.07 -20.85
CA TYR A 92 -23.94 21.67 -22.09
C TYR A 92 -24.20 22.85 -23.02
N ASP A 93 -24.46 24.06 -22.46
CA ASP A 93 -24.64 25.31 -23.18
C ASP A 93 -23.31 25.99 -23.59
N ARG A 94 -22.17 25.44 -23.17
CA ARG A 94 -20.79 25.90 -23.41
C ARG A 94 -20.49 27.29 -22.82
N GLU A 95 -21.29 27.78 -21.89
CA GLU A 95 -21.10 29.08 -21.27
C GLU A 95 -20.10 29.06 -20.13
N VAL A 96 -19.99 27.91 -19.41
CA VAL A 96 -19.09 27.79 -18.27
C VAL A 96 -18.02 26.73 -18.51
N LEU A 97 -16.77 27.15 -18.41
CA LEU A 97 -15.62 26.25 -18.33
C LEU A 97 -15.49 25.73 -16.88
N LYS A 98 -15.45 24.40 -16.70
CA LYS A 98 -15.50 23.74 -15.42
C LYS A 98 -14.12 23.37 -14.85
N VAL A 99 -13.04 23.73 -15.57
CA VAL A 99 -11.65 23.41 -15.24
C VAL A 99 -10.76 24.65 -15.41
N ASP A 100 -9.62 24.66 -14.73
CA ASP A 100 -8.53 25.62 -15.00
C ASP A 100 -7.85 25.26 -16.32
N ALA A 101 -8.15 26.02 -17.36
CA ALA A 101 -7.66 25.78 -18.73
C ALA A 101 -6.13 25.81 -18.84
N LYS A 102 -5.47 26.64 -18.01
CA LYS A 102 -4.00 26.73 -18.02
C LYS A 102 -3.38 25.44 -17.48
N ARG A 103 -3.84 24.97 -16.34
CA ARG A 103 -3.36 23.74 -15.72
C ARG A 103 -3.65 22.50 -16.57
N VAL A 104 -4.85 22.44 -17.18
CA VAL A 104 -5.20 21.34 -18.11
C VAL A 104 -4.27 21.34 -19.33
N ARG A 105 -3.95 22.51 -19.88
CA ARG A 105 -3.01 22.63 -21.01
C ARG A 105 -1.62 22.16 -20.60
N GLU A 106 -1.09 22.64 -19.48
CA GLU A 106 0.23 22.25 -18.96
C GLU A 106 0.29 20.73 -18.73
N ALA A 107 -0.76 20.13 -18.17
CA ALA A 107 -0.86 18.69 -17.97
C ALA A 107 -0.84 17.92 -19.31
N ASN A 108 -1.58 18.37 -20.32
CA ASN A 108 -1.57 17.76 -21.65
C ASN A 108 -0.21 17.89 -22.35
N GLU A 109 0.41 19.05 -22.26
CA GLU A 109 1.76 19.28 -22.80
C GLU A 109 2.79 18.38 -22.14
N ALA A 110 2.67 18.13 -20.82
CA ALA A 110 3.50 17.18 -20.10
C ALA A 110 3.34 15.75 -20.63
N VAL A 111 2.11 15.29 -20.90
CA VAL A 111 1.85 13.96 -21.51
C VAL A 111 2.46 13.86 -22.90
N ILE A 112 2.25 14.89 -23.75
CA ILE A 112 2.74 14.91 -25.12
C ILE A 112 4.27 14.87 -25.17
N ASN A 113 4.93 15.67 -24.33
CA ASN A 113 6.37 15.85 -24.31
C ASN A 113 7.11 14.82 -23.44
N ALA A 114 6.42 13.98 -22.67
CA ALA A 114 7.03 12.94 -21.87
C ALA A 114 7.86 12.00 -22.77
N PRO A 115 9.11 11.66 -22.37
CA PRO A 115 9.91 10.68 -23.11
C PRO A 115 9.21 9.32 -23.16
N LEU A 116 9.56 8.49 -24.14
CA LEU A 116 8.98 7.13 -24.24
C LEU A 116 9.51 6.18 -23.18
N GLU A 117 10.70 6.46 -22.64
CA GLU A 117 11.31 5.66 -21.58
C GLU A 117 11.16 6.39 -20.23
N ALA A 118 10.70 5.66 -19.24
CA ALA A 118 10.63 6.18 -17.87
C ALA A 118 12.03 6.30 -17.26
N PRO A 119 12.30 7.36 -16.48
CA PRO A 119 13.57 7.48 -15.74
C PRO A 119 13.72 6.39 -14.68
N VAL A 120 12.60 5.85 -14.19
CA VAL A 120 12.52 4.71 -13.27
C VAL A 120 11.46 3.77 -13.79
N GLN A 121 11.84 2.51 -14.01
CA GLN A 121 10.89 1.47 -14.46
C GLN A 121 10.01 1.05 -13.29
N ILE A 122 8.75 1.47 -13.31
CA ILE A 122 7.75 1.09 -12.30
C ILE A 122 7.01 -0.19 -12.72
N VAL A 123 6.35 -0.84 -11.77
CA VAL A 123 5.39 -1.91 -12.08
C VAL A 123 4.30 -1.35 -12.99
N ARG A 124 3.99 -2.06 -14.07
CA ARG A 124 3.02 -1.59 -15.08
C ARG A 124 1.62 -1.47 -14.48
N PRO A 125 0.94 -0.33 -14.61
CA PRO A 125 -0.45 -0.18 -14.16
C PRO A 125 -1.37 -1.25 -14.73
N SER A 126 -1.17 -1.64 -15.99
CA SER A 126 -1.94 -2.71 -16.67
C SER A 126 -1.81 -4.08 -16.00
N ALA A 127 -0.68 -4.39 -15.38
CA ALA A 127 -0.47 -5.66 -14.67
C ALA A 127 -1.34 -5.80 -13.41
N PHE A 128 -1.90 -4.69 -12.91
CA PHE A 128 -2.86 -4.67 -11.79
C PHE A 128 -4.31 -4.69 -12.25
N HIS A 129 -4.56 -4.75 -13.55
CA HIS A 129 -5.89 -4.77 -14.12
C HIS A 129 -6.49 -6.18 -14.08
N TYR A 130 -6.80 -6.66 -12.89
CA TYR A 130 -7.37 -7.98 -12.69
C TYR A 130 -8.90 -7.94 -12.57
N LYS A 131 -9.58 -8.80 -13.33
CA LYS A 131 -11.00 -9.11 -13.17
C LYS A 131 -11.13 -10.53 -12.67
N ASP A 132 -11.65 -10.72 -11.47
CA ASP A 132 -12.04 -12.06 -11.03
C ASP A 132 -13.24 -12.55 -11.84
N PRO A 133 -13.07 -13.58 -12.69
CA PRO A 133 -14.17 -14.11 -13.50
C PRO A 133 -15.25 -14.80 -12.65
N SER A 134 -14.91 -15.24 -11.44
CA SER A 134 -15.81 -15.98 -10.54
C SER A 134 -16.73 -15.08 -9.74
N ALA A 135 -16.34 -13.85 -9.49
CA ALA A 135 -17.07 -12.91 -8.64
C ALA A 135 -18.23 -12.19 -9.36
N GLY A 136 -18.38 -12.37 -10.68
CA GLY A 136 -19.46 -11.71 -11.48
C GLY A 136 -19.44 -10.19 -11.43
N VAL A 137 -18.44 -9.57 -10.77
CA VAL A 137 -18.37 -8.17 -10.41
C VAL A 137 -17.11 -7.54 -10.97
N ARG A 138 -17.25 -6.30 -11.34
CA ARG A 138 -16.26 -5.35 -11.85
C ARG A 138 -15.16 -5.00 -10.84
N ASN A 139 -14.54 -5.97 -10.20
CA ASN A 139 -13.41 -5.72 -9.31
C ASN A 139 -12.15 -5.50 -10.15
N GLN A 140 -12.10 -4.32 -10.75
CA GLN A 140 -10.92 -3.83 -11.39
C GLN A 140 -10.02 -3.26 -10.29
N LEU A 141 -8.87 -3.86 -10.08
CA LEU A 141 -7.85 -3.29 -9.21
C LEU A 141 -7.22 -2.08 -9.90
N ASN A 142 -6.80 -1.12 -9.11
CA ASN A 142 -6.07 0.03 -9.58
C ASN A 142 -4.69 0.07 -8.90
N LEU A 143 -3.71 0.56 -9.64
CA LEU A 143 -2.37 0.86 -9.16
C LEU A 143 -2.15 2.36 -9.33
N TYR A 144 -1.83 3.02 -8.23
CA TYR A 144 -1.60 4.46 -8.18
C TYR A 144 -0.13 4.74 -7.92
N ALA A 145 0.46 5.67 -8.68
CA ALA A 145 1.80 6.16 -8.41
C ALA A 145 1.74 7.51 -7.69
N LEU A 146 2.56 7.66 -6.66
CA LEU A 146 2.81 8.90 -5.92
C LEU A 146 4.26 9.32 -6.13
N ARG A 147 4.53 10.61 -6.16
CA ARG A 147 5.88 11.15 -6.30
C ARG A 147 6.09 12.38 -5.43
N ASN A 148 7.21 12.43 -4.75
CA ASN A 148 7.71 13.63 -4.09
C ASN A 148 9.24 13.56 -3.94
N GLY A 149 9.93 14.61 -4.39
CA GLY A 149 11.40 14.62 -4.39
C GLY A 149 11.96 13.43 -5.17
N ASP A 150 12.85 12.69 -4.54
CA ASP A 150 13.50 11.51 -5.12
C ASP A 150 12.68 10.22 -4.96
N LEU A 151 11.58 10.26 -4.19
CA LEU A 151 10.76 9.09 -3.95
C LEU A 151 9.66 8.93 -4.99
N THR A 152 9.47 7.69 -5.43
CA THR A 152 8.28 7.23 -6.15
C THR A 152 7.71 6.02 -5.42
N MET A 153 6.40 6.04 -5.14
CA MET A 153 5.70 4.95 -4.46
C MET A 153 4.54 4.47 -5.31
N GLN A 154 4.30 3.17 -5.33
CA GLN A 154 3.09 2.60 -5.94
C GLN A 154 2.23 1.93 -4.89
N VAL A 155 0.93 2.20 -4.95
CA VAL A 155 -0.10 1.67 -4.04
C VAL A 155 -1.24 1.10 -4.85
N THR A 156 -1.70 -0.11 -4.50
CA THR A 156 -2.95 -0.66 -5.06
C THR A 156 -4.11 -0.46 -4.08
N ASP A 157 -5.32 -0.34 -4.63
CA ASP A 157 -6.55 -0.34 -3.83
C ASP A 157 -6.91 -1.72 -3.27
N PHE A 158 -6.30 -2.81 -3.73
CA PHE A 158 -6.47 -4.13 -3.13
C PHE A 158 -5.66 -4.29 -1.86
N GLY A 159 -6.33 -4.30 -0.71
CA GLY A 159 -5.71 -4.35 0.61
C GLY A 159 -4.91 -3.09 0.97
N ALA A 160 -5.11 -2.00 0.23
CA ALA A 160 -4.36 -0.75 0.36
C ALA A 160 -2.84 -0.98 0.45
N ARG A 161 -2.30 -1.88 -0.42
CA ARG A 161 -0.93 -2.39 -0.35
C ARG A 161 0.07 -1.41 -0.94
N VAL A 162 1.20 -1.30 -0.28
CA VAL A 162 2.42 -0.72 -0.87
C VAL A 162 3.02 -1.76 -1.81
N ILE A 163 3.09 -1.43 -3.09
CA ILE A 163 3.64 -2.32 -4.12
C ILE A 163 5.10 -2.03 -4.37
N SER A 164 5.48 -0.77 -4.46
CA SER A 164 6.86 -0.33 -4.71
C SER A 164 7.15 0.94 -3.93
N LEU A 165 8.41 1.10 -3.53
CA LEU A 165 8.97 2.35 -3.03
C LEU A 165 10.38 2.49 -3.60
N PHE A 166 10.52 3.40 -4.56
CA PHE A 166 11.79 3.70 -5.19
C PHE A 166 12.51 4.77 -4.39
N ALA A 167 13.73 4.45 -3.97
CA ALA A 167 14.56 5.34 -3.15
C ALA A 167 16.00 5.37 -3.67
N PRO A 168 16.70 6.53 -3.56
CA PRO A 168 18.09 6.65 -4.01
C PRO A 168 19.05 5.91 -3.07
N ASP A 169 20.15 5.40 -3.64
CA ASP A 169 21.32 4.96 -2.91
C ASP A 169 22.27 6.16 -2.63
N ARG A 170 23.42 5.90 -1.98
CA ARG A 170 24.45 6.94 -1.70
C ARG A 170 25.01 7.62 -2.95
N ASN A 171 24.86 7.04 -4.12
CA ASN A 171 25.34 7.56 -5.40
C ASN A 171 24.20 8.21 -6.22
N GLY A 172 22.98 8.25 -5.67
CA GLY A 172 21.80 8.77 -6.35
C GLY A 172 21.12 7.78 -7.31
N ASN A 173 21.53 6.51 -7.34
CA ASN A 173 20.83 5.50 -8.14
C ASN A 173 19.53 5.11 -7.45
N ILE A 174 18.42 5.28 -8.14
CA ILE A 174 17.08 4.97 -7.63
C ILE A 174 16.77 3.50 -7.90
N ASP A 175 16.25 2.78 -6.90
CA ASP A 175 15.82 1.40 -7.03
C ASP A 175 14.63 1.10 -6.08
N ASP A 176 13.87 0.04 -6.38
CA ASP A 176 12.72 -0.39 -5.59
C ASP A 176 13.17 -1.19 -4.37
N ILE A 177 12.84 -0.68 -3.19
CA ILE A 177 13.20 -1.31 -1.90
C ILE A 177 12.07 -2.16 -1.30
N ILE A 178 10.93 -2.31 -1.99
CA ILE A 178 9.82 -3.15 -1.54
C ILE A 178 9.84 -4.50 -2.25
N VAL A 179 9.78 -5.56 -1.48
CA VAL A 179 9.61 -6.93 -1.99
C VAL A 179 8.12 -7.24 -2.15
N GLY A 180 7.74 -7.76 -3.30
CA GLY A 180 6.33 -8.05 -3.62
C GLY A 180 6.16 -8.63 -5.01
N TYR A 181 4.91 -8.76 -5.45
CA TYR A 181 4.57 -9.22 -6.80
C TYR A 181 4.40 -8.05 -7.77
N GLY A 182 4.72 -8.27 -9.03
CA GLY A 182 4.53 -7.30 -10.12
C GLY A 182 3.14 -7.34 -10.76
N GLU A 183 2.24 -8.23 -10.31
CA GLU A 183 0.94 -8.47 -10.91
C GLU A 183 -0.17 -8.54 -9.85
N GLY A 184 -1.30 -7.88 -10.11
CA GLY A 184 -2.45 -7.85 -9.19
C GLY A 184 -3.07 -9.23 -8.95
N GLU A 185 -3.09 -10.08 -9.97
CA GLU A 185 -3.60 -11.45 -9.90
C GLU A 185 -2.91 -12.30 -8.82
N LYS A 186 -1.59 -12.15 -8.67
CA LYS A 186 -0.81 -12.89 -7.66
C LYS A 186 -1.21 -12.51 -6.23
N TYR A 187 -1.57 -11.26 -5.99
CA TYR A 187 -2.08 -10.83 -4.68
C TYR A 187 -3.50 -11.36 -4.42
N VAL A 188 -4.38 -11.31 -5.41
CA VAL A 188 -5.78 -11.78 -5.27
C VAL A 188 -5.83 -13.28 -5.01
N HIS A 189 -5.03 -14.06 -5.71
CA HIS A 189 -4.99 -15.53 -5.58
C HIS A 189 -4.02 -16.03 -4.52
N ASN A 190 -3.37 -15.13 -3.79
CA ASN A 190 -2.45 -15.50 -2.73
C ASN A 190 -1.39 -16.51 -3.20
N ALA A 191 -0.61 -16.10 -4.22
CA ALA A 191 0.30 -16.97 -4.95
C ALA A 191 1.50 -17.50 -4.10
N GLY A 192 1.66 -17.00 -2.88
CA GLY A 192 2.70 -17.38 -1.93
C GLY A 192 2.52 -16.63 -0.60
N GLU A 193 3.33 -15.62 -0.32
CA GLU A 193 3.13 -14.79 0.88
C GLU A 193 1.95 -13.83 0.69
N ARG A 194 0.94 -13.97 1.55
CA ARG A 194 -0.31 -13.20 1.49
C ARG A 194 -0.12 -11.72 1.82
N PHE A 195 0.76 -11.41 2.78
CA PHE A 195 0.78 -10.11 3.43
C PHE A 195 1.78 -9.12 2.82
N LEU A 196 2.42 -9.47 1.69
CA LEU A 196 3.34 -8.57 0.99
C LEU A 196 2.72 -7.18 0.75
N GLY A 197 3.30 -6.17 1.42
CA GLY A 197 2.87 -4.78 1.31
C GLY A 197 1.51 -4.42 1.92
N ALA A 198 0.81 -5.39 2.52
CA ALA A 198 -0.59 -5.26 2.92
C ALA A 198 -0.81 -4.30 4.09
N THR A 199 -1.97 -3.64 4.09
CA THR A 199 -2.57 -3.10 5.31
C THR A 199 -3.26 -4.23 6.04
N VAL A 200 -2.82 -4.56 7.25
CA VAL A 200 -3.34 -5.68 8.04
C VAL A 200 -4.21 -5.21 9.20
N GLY A 201 -5.22 -5.99 9.50
CA GLY A 201 -6.25 -5.71 10.50
C GLY A 201 -7.51 -6.54 10.23
N ARG A 202 -8.53 -6.47 11.09
CA ARG A 202 -8.82 -5.45 12.14
C ARG A 202 -7.78 -5.44 13.29
N VAL A 203 -7.18 -6.59 13.60
CA VAL A 203 -6.10 -6.74 14.58
C VAL A 203 -4.91 -7.38 13.89
N ALA A 204 -3.80 -6.65 13.83
CA ALA A 204 -2.52 -7.13 13.34
C ALA A 204 -1.95 -8.22 14.26
N ASN A 205 -1.07 -9.08 13.73
CA ASN A 205 -0.52 -10.24 14.40
C ASN A 205 -1.61 -11.24 14.88
N ARG A 206 -1.39 -12.01 15.96
CA ARG A 206 -2.20 -13.16 16.32
C ARG A 206 -3.16 -12.92 17.48
N ILE A 207 -4.36 -13.52 17.36
CA ILE A 207 -5.30 -13.69 18.49
C ILE A 207 -5.34 -15.16 18.84
N GLY A 208 -4.92 -15.49 20.08
CA GLY A 208 -4.79 -16.84 20.60
C GLY A 208 -6.12 -17.62 20.57
N GLY A 209 -6.08 -18.84 20.01
CA GLY A 209 -7.26 -19.70 19.90
C GLY A 209 -8.36 -19.17 19.00
N GLY A 210 -8.13 -18.06 18.27
CA GLY A 210 -9.14 -17.41 17.42
C GLY A 210 -10.34 -16.92 18.23
N ARG A 211 -10.14 -16.39 19.44
CA ARG A 211 -11.24 -15.86 20.26
C ARG A 211 -10.76 -14.78 21.22
N PHE A 212 -11.66 -13.89 21.58
CA PHE A 212 -11.46 -12.91 22.65
C PHE A 212 -12.79 -12.64 23.36
N THR A 213 -12.72 -12.08 24.57
CA THR A 213 -13.90 -11.63 25.32
C THR A 213 -13.83 -10.11 25.48
N LEU A 214 -14.93 -9.44 25.11
CA LEU A 214 -15.09 -8.00 25.21
C LEU A 214 -16.44 -7.71 25.86
N ASP A 215 -16.47 -6.92 26.92
CA ASP A 215 -17.70 -6.56 27.68
C ASP A 215 -18.55 -7.79 28.08
N GLY A 216 -17.88 -8.88 28.45
CA GLY A 216 -18.53 -10.13 28.87
C GLY A 216 -19.03 -11.03 27.70
N VAL A 217 -18.91 -10.60 26.47
CA VAL A 217 -19.28 -11.37 25.28
C VAL A 217 -18.04 -12.02 24.66
N THR A 218 -18.09 -13.32 24.41
CA THR A 218 -17.00 -14.05 23.72
C THR A 218 -17.27 -14.07 22.22
N TYR A 219 -16.29 -13.59 21.46
CA TYR A 219 -16.27 -13.58 20.01
C TYR A 219 -15.33 -14.67 19.49
N ASN A 220 -15.81 -15.46 18.52
CA ASN A 220 -15.03 -16.48 17.84
C ASN A 220 -14.68 -16.02 16.44
N LEU A 221 -13.40 -16.14 16.09
CA LEU A 221 -12.83 -15.70 14.84
C LEU A 221 -12.37 -16.91 14.00
N PRO A 222 -12.26 -16.77 12.67
CA PRO A 222 -11.65 -17.78 11.83
C PRO A 222 -10.20 -18.06 12.23
N LYS A 223 -9.80 -19.32 12.17
CA LYS A 223 -8.44 -19.77 12.48
C LYS A 223 -7.69 -19.99 11.16
N ASN A 224 -6.97 -18.98 10.72
CA ASN A 224 -6.26 -18.98 9.46
C ASN A 224 -4.76 -19.28 9.57
N ASN A 225 -4.23 -19.44 10.79
CA ASN A 225 -2.81 -19.75 11.02
C ASN A 225 -2.61 -20.61 12.27
N ASN A 226 -2.22 -21.88 12.11
CA ASN A 226 -1.87 -22.82 13.20
C ASN A 226 -2.86 -22.82 14.38
N GLY A 227 -4.16 -22.73 14.10
CA GLY A 227 -5.20 -22.71 15.13
C GLY A 227 -5.44 -21.34 15.76
N GLN A 228 -4.78 -20.31 15.30
CA GLN A 228 -4.90 -18.91 15.72
C GLN A 228 -5.55 -18.05 14.63
N THR A 229 -6.02 -16.86 14.97
CA THR A 229 -6.37 -15.84 13.99
C THR A 229 -5.17 -14.94 13.76
N LEU A 230 -4.72 -14.81 12.51
CA LEU A 230 -3.60 -13.97 12.11
C LEU A 230 -4.11 -12.83 11.22
N HIS A 231 -3.65 -11.60 11.49
CA HIS A 231 -3.85 -10.39 10.69
C HIS A 231 -5.32 -10.16 10.26
N GLY A 232 -6.25 -10.36 11.20
CA GLY A 232 -7.68 -10.09 10.99
C GLY A 232 -8.52 -11.26 10.46
N GLY A 233 -7.92 -12.40 10.09
CA GLY A 233 -8.67 -13.61 9.74
C GLY A 233 -8.62 -13.99 8.25
N LEU A 234 -9.69 -14.66 7.78
CA LEU A 234 -9.73 -15.19 6.42
C LEU A 234 -9.93 -14.10 5.36
N LEU A 235 -10.87 -13.18 5.64
CA LEU A 235 -11.21 -12.09 4.74
C LEU A 235 -10.54 -10.78 5.17
N GLY A 236 -9.68 -10.68 6.06
CA GLY A 236 -9.01 -9.48 6.56
C GLY A 236 -9.06 -8.23 5.67
N ILE A 237 -8.75 -7.09 6.16
CA ILE A 237 -8.80 -5.84 5.37
C ILE A 237 -7.77 -5.80 4.23
N ASP A 238 -6.84 -6.74 4.20
CA ASP A 238 -5.85 -6.98 3.16
C ASP A 238 -6.41 -7.68 1.90
N MET A 239 -7.57 -8.35 2.01
CA MET A 239 -8.18 -9.13 0.92
C MET A 239 -9.41 -8.44 0.31
N VAL A 240 -9.54 -7.15 0.48
CA VAL A 240 -10.67 -6.35 -0.01
C VAL A 240 -10.20 -5.17 -0.87
N VAL A 241 -11.06 -4.71 -1.76
CA VAL A 241 -10.80 -3.49 -2.55
C VAL A 241 -11.23 -2.28 -1.72
N TRP A 242 -10.29 -1.41 -1.45
CA TRP A 242 -10.51 -0.13 -0.78
C TRP A 242 -10.99 0.93 -1.77
N LYS A 243 -11.71 1.90 -1.29
CA LYS A 243 -12.25 2.98 -2.09
C LYS A 243 -11.30 4.18 -2.09
N LEU A 244 -10.93 4.65 -3.26
CA LEU A 244 -10.20 5.92 -3.37
C LEU A 244 -11.09 7.06 -2.86
N LYS A 245 -10.61 7.78 -1.84
CA LYS A 245 -11.29 8.92 -1.22
C LYS A 245 -10.70 10.24 -1.69
N GLU A 246 -9.39 10.33 -1.68
CA GLU A 246 -8.64 11.52 -2.10
C GLU A 246 -7.26 11.12 -2.62
N ARG A 247 -6.74 11.89 -3.57
CA ARG A 247 -5.39 11.70 -4.10
C ARG A 247 -4.80 13.04 -4.56
N THR A 248 -3.50 13.21 -4.36
CA THR A 248 -2.65 14.25 -4.93
C THR A 248 -1.45 13.58 -5.61
N ASP A 249 -0.48 14.35 -6.11
CA ASP A 249 0.76 13.80 -6.64
C ASP A 249 1.59 13.06 -5.58
N SER A 250 1.53 13.50 -4.33
CA SER A 250 2.34 12.98 -3.23
C SER A 250 1.56 12.26 -2.13
N SER A 251 0.24 12.18 -2.23
CA SER A 251 -0.59 11.55 -1.20
C SER A 251 -1.77 10.79 -1.76
N ILE A 252 -2.22 9.77 -1.05
CA ILE A 252 -3.44 9.02 -1.36
C ILE A 252 -4.17 8.64 -0.07
N THR A 253 -5.48 8.85 -0.04
CA THR A 253 -6.35 8.34 1.02
C THR A 253 -7.27 7.27 0.45
N LEU A 254 -7.16 6.08 0.99
CA LEU A 254 -8.03 4.94 0.71
C LEU A 254 -8.94 4.69 1.91
N SER A 255 -10.19 4.31 1.67
CA SER A 255 -11.17 4.04 2.72
C SER A 255 -11.82 2.68 2.57
N TYR A 256 -12.07 2.01 3.69
CA TYR A 256 -12.82 0.77 3.75
C TYR A 256 -13.71 0.76 5.01
N THR A 257 -14.91 0.19 4.90
CA THR A 257 -15.76 -0.09 6.06
C THR A 257 -15.91 -1.60 6.19
N ALA A 258 -15.26 -2.16 7.21
CA ALA A 258 -15.42 -3.57 7.59
C ALA A 258 -16.77 -3.72 8.31
N PRO A 259 -17.72 -4.49 7.75
CA PRO A 259 -19.06 -4.61 8.34
C PRO A 259 -19.06 -5.38 9.66
N ASP A 260 -20.10 -5.15 10.49
CA ASP A 260 -20.35 -5.92 11.71
C ASP A 260 -20.35 -7.42 11.41
N GLY A 261 -19.57 -8.18 12.14
CA GLY A 261 -19.45 -9.64 11.97
C GLY A 261 -18.42 -10.09 10.92
N GLN A 262 -17.75 -9.18 10.19
CA GLN A 262 -16.67 -9.60 9.30
C GLN A 262 -15.58 -10.30 10.10
N ASP A 263 -15.21 -11.53 9.66
CA ASP A 263 -14.28 -12.42 10.38
C ASP A 263 -14.62 -12.60 11.88
N GLY A 264 -15.89 -12.41 12.28
CA GLY A 264 -16.38 -12.57 13.64
C GLY A 264 -16.17 -11.36 14.57
N PHE A 265 -15.58 -10.27 14.09
CA PHE A 265 -15.40 -9.05 14.87
C PHE A 265 -16.70 -8.23 14.98
N PRO A 266 -17.02 -7.68 16.18
CA PRO A 266 -18.21 -6.86 16.36
C PRO A 266 -18.03 -5.44 15.81
N GLY A 267 -19.13 -4.84 15.37
CA GLY A 267 -19.25 -3.46 14.95
C GLY A 267 -18.79 -3.18 13.51
N ASN A 268 -19.40 -2.17 12.91
CA ASN A 268 -18.91 -1.61 11.66
C ASN A 268 -17.69 -0.76 11.97
N LEU A 269 -16.55 -1.06 11.33
CA LEU A 269 -15.31 -0.31 11.47
C LEU A 269 -15.00 0.42 10.16
N SER A 270 -15.13 1.75 10.17
CA SER A 270 -14.75 2.60 9.03
C SER A 270 -13.31 3.07 9.21
N ILE A 271 -12.47 2.81 8.21
CA ILE A 271 -11.04 3.10 8.23
C ILE A 271 -10.71 4.00 7.04
N ASP A 272 -10.01 5.11 7.31
CA ASP A 272 -9.29 5.89 6.32
C ASP A 272 -7.79 5.65 6.53
N LEU A 273 -7.10 5.24 5.49
CA LEU A 273 -5.65 5.11 5.45
C LEU A 273 -5.09 6.14 4.48
N THR A 274 -4.16 6.94 4.96
CA THR A 274 -3.49 7.95 4.14
C THR A 274 -1.99 7.67 4.07
N TYR A 275 -1.47 7.57 2.85
CA TYR A 275 -0.05 7.57 2.55
C TYR A 275 0.37 8.96 2.04
N ILE A 276 1.47 9.50 2.55
CA ILE A 276 2.02 10.79 2.12
C ILE A 276 3.53 10.63 1.89
N LEU A 277 4.00 10.94 0.70
CA LEU A 277 5.42 11.15 0.47
C LEU A 277 5.78 12.59 0.81
N THR A 278 6.75 12.77 1.71
CA THR A 278 7.22 14.09 2.15
C THR A 278 8.39 14.58 1.30
N SER A 279 8.67 15.88 1.34
CA SER A 279 9.75 16.48 0.54
C SER A 279 11.16 16.18 1.04
N ASP A 280 11.28 15.61 2.23
CA ASP A 280 12.53 15.18 2.88
C ASP A 280 12.74 13.65 2.79
N ASN A 281 12.13 13.02 1.77
CA ASN A 281 12.22 11.59 1.49
C ASN A 281 11.58 10.71 2.59
N GLY A 282 10.51 11.19 3.21
CA GLY A 282 9.70 10.44 4.16
C GLY A 282 8.48 9.78 3.50
N LEU A 283 7.99 8.71 4.13
CA LEU A 283 6.69 8.10 3.88
C LEU A 283 5.89 8.10 5.17
N ASP A 284 4.86 8.96 5.25
CA ASP A 284 3.91 8.95 6.35
C ASP A 284 2.78 7.97 6.08
N ILE A 285 2.43 7.16 7.08
CA ILE A 285 1.32 6.20 7.07
C ILE A 285 0.38 6.56 8.22
N ALA A 286 -0.79 7.11 7.90
CA ALA A 286 -1.73 7.57 8.91
C ALA A 286 -3.05 6.80 8.84
N TYR A 287 -3.49 6.26 9.98
CA TYR A 287 -4.76 5.57 10.14
C TYR A 287 -5.76 6.41 10.91
N LYS A 288 -6.99 6.48 10.41
CA LYS A 288 -8.13 7.03 11.14
C LYS A 288 -9.26 6.02 11.11
N ALA A 289 -9.69 5.57 12.28
CA ALA A 289 -10.76 4.58 12.38
C ALA A 289 -11.89 5.06 13.30
N THR A 290 -13.14 4.73 12.95
CA THR A 290 -14.33 4.95 13.76
C THR A 290 -15.20 3.70 13.74
N THR A 291 -15.90 3.44 14.84
CA THR A 291 -16.77 2.28 14.98
C THR A 291 -18.08 2.63 15.69
N ASP A 292 -19.14 1.85 15.43
CA ASP A 292 -20.44 1.95 16.07
C ASP A 292 -20.62 1.03 17.28
N LYS A 293 -19.67 0.10 17.52
CA LYS A 293 -19.65 -0.80 18.67
C LYS A 293 -18.22 -0.97 19.20
N ALA A 294 -18.08 -1.32 20.47
CA ALA A 294 -16.78 -1.73 21.01
C ALA A 294 -16.20 -2.88 20.19
N THR A 295 -14.95 -2.73 19.74
CA THR A 295 -14.22 -3.71 18.94
C THR A 295 -12.72 -3.52 19.13
N PRO A 296 -11.91 -4.59 19.16
CA PRO A 296 -10.45 -4.43 19.15
C PRO A 296 -9.97 -3.91 17.79
N VAL A 297 -9.04 -2.96 17.83
CA VAL A 297 -8.41 -2.39 16.62
C VAL A 297 -6.91 -2.29 16.84
N ASN A 298 -6.13 -2.86 15.94
CA ASN A 298 -4.69 -2.72 15.84
C ASN A 298 -4.32 -2.84 14.36
N LEU A 299 -4.12 -1.71 13.70
CA LEU A 299 -3.82 -1.64 12.26
C LEU A 299 -2.33 -1.49 12.05
N SER A 300 -1.79 -2.18 11.05
CA SER A 300 -0.40 -2.04 10.66
C SER A 300 -0.21 -2.13 9.15
N ASN A 301 0.95 -1.69 8.65
CA ASN A 301 1.40 -1.90 7.29
C ASN A 301 2.48 -2.99 7.26
N HIS A 302 2.24 -4.03 6.47
CA HIS A 302 3.12 -5.20 6.37
C HIS A 302 4.00 -5.12 5.11
N ALA A 303 4.62 -3.96 4.89
CA ALA A 303 5.59 -3.83 3.80
C ALA A 303 6.86 -4.62 4.12
N PHE A 304 7.35 -5.31 3.11
CA PHE A 304 8.61 -6.05 3.17
C PHE A 304 9.70 -5.27 2.46
N TYR A 305 10.74 -4.93 3.20
CA TYR A 305 11.84 -4.09 2.74
C TYR A 305 13.10 -4.91 2.46
N ASN A 306 13.79 -4.55 1.37
CA ASN A 306 15.17 -4.93 1.13
C ASN A 306 15.93 -3.70 0.61
N LEU A 307 16.82 -3.14 1.42
CA LEU A 307 17.52 -1.91 1.07
C LEU A 307 18.62 -2.11 -0.01
N HIS A 308 18.95 -3.36 -0.37
CA HIS A 308 19.76 -3.64 -1.57
C HIS A 308 19.05 -3.19 -2.85
N GLY A 309 17.72 -3.17 -2.85
CA GLY A 309 16.87 -2.85 -3.99
C GLY A 309 16.43 -4.10 -4.76
N SER A 310 16.02 -3.90 -6.01
CA SER A 310 15.44 -4.93 -6.88
C SER A 310 16.37 -6.11 -7.21
N LYS A 311 17.67 -5.95 -7.01
CA LYS A 311 18.64 -7.05 -7.18
C LYS A 311 18.47 -8.17 -6.15
N GLY A 312 17.76 -7.89 -5.04
CA GLY A 312 17.53 -8.86 -3.99
C GLY A 312 18.78 -9.27 -3.22
N GLY A 313 18.77 -10.50 -2.73
CA GLY A 313 19.77 -11.01 -1.80
C GLY A 313 19.29 -10.93 -0.36
N THR A 314 20.02 -11.55 0.57
CA THR A 314 19.60 -11.61 1.96
C THR A 314 19.78 -10.26 2.68
N ILE A 315 18.91 -9.98 3.66
CA ILE A 315 19.00 -8.78 4.53
C ILE A 315 19.95 -8.98 5.71
N LEU A 316 20.77 -10.03 5.70
CA LEU A 316 21.58 -10.42 6.86
C LEU A 316 22.72 -9.44 7.17
N ASP A 317 23.18 -8.70 6.21
CA ASP A 317 24.20 -7.64 6.34
C ASP A 317 23.61 -6.26 6.65
N HIS A 318 22.29 -6.12 6.57
CA HIS A 318 21.64 -4.89 7.02
C HIS A 318 21.88 -4.67 8.51
N VAL A 319 22.22 -3.46 8.88
CA VAL A 319 22.49 -3.08 10.26
C VAL A 319 21.26 -2.43 10.85
N ILE A 320 20.76 -2.98 11.95
CA ILE A 320 19.55 -2.52 12.64
C ILE A 320 19.85 -1.99 14.04
N THR A 321 19.13 -0.96 14.47
CA THR A 321 18.99 -0.53 15.88
C THR A 321 17.52 -0.46 16.25
N ILE A 322 17.17 -0.83 17.48
CA ILE A 322 15.82 -0.70 18.02
C ILE A 322 15.90 -0.15 19.45
N ASN A 323 15.20 0.96 19.69
CA ASN A 323 15.14 1.60 21.01
C ASN A 323 14.15 0.88 21.93
N ALA A 324 14.56 -0.27 22.45
CA ALA A 324 13.75 -1.11 23.33
C ALA A 324 14.63 -1.91 24.29
N ASP A 325 14.24 -1.97 25.55
CA ASP A 325 14.91 -2.77 26.59
C ASP A 325 14.29 -4.17 26.75
N LYS A 326 13.15 -4.43 26.13
CA LYS A 326 12.40 -5.68 26.27
C LYS A 326 11.77 -6.11 24.95
N VAL A 327 11.53 -7.42 24.85
CA VAL A 327 10.69 -8.04 23.83
C VAL A 327 9.57 -8.82 24.48
N THR A 328 8.49 -9.02 23.74
CA THR A 328 7.35 -9.87 24.13
C THR A 328 7.62 -11.30 23.67
N PRO A 329 8.02 -12.24 24.55
CA PRO A 329 8.30 -13.62 24.15
C PRO A 329 7.01 -14.36 23.77
N VAL A 330 7.15 -15.32 22.86
CA VAL A 330 6.04 -16.14 22.35
C VAL A 330 6.21 -17.62 22.69
N ASP A 331 5.11 -18.35 22.65
CA ASP A 331 5.10 -19.80 22.74
C ASP A 331 5.39 -20.48 21.37
N LYS A 332 5.33 -21.80 21.30
CA LYS A 332 5.62 -22.59 20.09
C LYS A 332 4.64 -22.35 18.93
N VAL A 333 3.49 -21.75 19.19
CA VAL A 333 2.50 -21.36 18.16
C VAL A 333 2.45 -19.85 17.95
N LEU A 334 3.50 -19.17 18.43
CA LEU A 334 3.76 -17.74 18.24
C LEU A 334 2.72 -16.82 18.91
N ILE A 335 2.16 -17.27 20.04
CA ILE A 335 1.28 -16.46 20.89
C ILE A 335 2.10 -15.86 22.03
N PRO A 336 1.98 -14.54 22.32
CA PRO A 336 2.64 -13.92 23.45
C PRO A 336 2.32 -14.63 24.78
N THR A 337 3.37 -14.89 25.57
CA THR A 337 3.23 -15.60 26.86
C THR A 337 2.70 -14.70 27.99
N GLY A 338 2.69 -13.39 27.78
CA GLY A 338 2.40 -12.38 28.80
C GLY A 338 3.64 -11.98 29.62
N GLU A 339 4.79 -12.56 29.32
CA GLU A 339 6.07 -12.17 29.92
C GLU A 339 6.72 -11.01 29.13
N HIS A 340 7.70 -10.36 29.77
CA HIS A 340 8.52 -9.29 29.20
C HIS A 340 9.99 -9.69 29.36
N LEU A 341 10.62 -10.11 28.26
CA LEU A 341 12.00 -10.58 28.26
C LEU A 341 12.96 -9.40 28.05
N ALA A 342 13.88 -9.16 28.98
CA ALA A 342 14.95 -8.18 28.80
C ALA A 342 15.84 -8.55 27.60
N VAL A 343 16.18 -7.57 26.76
CA VAL A 343 17.03 -7.82 25.58
C VAL A 343 18.51 -7.98 25.94
N GLU A 344 18.94 -7.40 27.06
CA GLU A 344 20.35 -7.41 27.50
C GLU A 344 20.93 -8.82 27.60
N GLY A 345 22.06 -9.05 26.93
CA GLY A 345 22.72 -10.35 26.90
C GLY A 345 21.99 -11.42 26.06
N THR A 346 21.02 -11.03 25.24
CA THR A 346 20.30 -11.93 24.34
C THR A 346 20.54 -11.56 22.88
N PRO A 347 20.23 -12.43 21.91
CA PRO A 347 20.31 -12.08 20.48
C PRO A 347 19.34 -10.96 20.03
N PHE A 348 18.42 -10.55 20.90
CA PHE A 348 17.44 -9.48 20.63
C PHE A 348 17.90 -8.08 21.03
N ASP A 349 19.12 -7.92 21.56
CA ASP A 349 19.66 -6.64 21.99
C ASP A 349 20.13 -5.80 20.77
N PHE A 350 19.22 -5.04 20.21
CA PHE A 350 19.48 -4.09 19.13
C PHE A 350 19.56 -2.62 19.60
N ARG A 351 19.79 -2.38 20.89
CA ARG A 351 20.02 -1.02 21.43
C ARG A 351 21.27 -0.37 20.86
N GLN A 352 22.23 -1.17 20.38
CA GLN A 352 23.37 -0.74 19.60
C GLN A 352 23.28 -1.33 18.19
N PRO A 353 23.94 -0.71 17.18
CA PRO A 353 23.91 -1.22 15.80
C PRO A 353 24.50 -2.63 15.69
N HIS A 354 23.72 -3.56 15.13
CA HIS A 354 24.16 -4.93 14.83
C HIS A 354 23.66 -5.35 13.45
N ALA A 355 24.47 -6.12 12.73
CA ALA A 355 23.99 -6.77 11.52
C ALA A 355 22.92 -7.81 11.87
N ILE A 356 21.85 -7.89 11.08
CA ILE A 356 20.73 -8.82 11.32
C ILE A 356 21.25 -10.26 11.39
N GLY A 357 22.21 -10.61 10.52
CA GLY A 357 22.79 -11.95 10.46
C GLY A 357 23.73 -12.31 11.61
N GLU A 358 24.18 -11.33 12.40
CA GLU A 358 25.24 -11.51 13.39
C GLU A 358 24.86 -12.54 14.47
N ARG A 359 23.61 -12.49 14.97
CA ARG A 359 23.14 -13.31 16.09
C ARG A 359 21.89 -14.14 15.79
N ILE A 360 21.34 -14.04 14.57
CA ILE A 360 20.10 -14.73 14.17
C ILE A 360 20.19 -16.26 14.24
N GLY A 361 21.41 -16.81 14.21
CA GLY A 361 21.69 -18.24 14.30
C GLY A 361 22.03 -18.73 15.70
N GLU A 362 21.96 -17.90 16.74
CA GLU A 362 22.25 -18.29 18.10
C GLU A 362 21.23 -19.32 18.63
N ASN A 363 21.70 -20.16 19.56
CA ASN A 363 20.85 -21.18 20.19
C ASN A 363 19.95 -20.52 21.27
N HIS A 364 18.83 -19.93 20.83
CA HIS A 364 17.85 -19.31 21.71
C HIS A 364 16.43 -19.83 21.39
N PRO A 365 15.60 -20.22 22.41
CA PRO A 365 14.27 -20.78 22.17
C PRO A 365 13.38 -19.90 21.29
N GLN A 366 13.39 -18.60 21.49
CA GLN A 366 12.57 -17.65 20.71
C GLN A 366 12.98 -17.59 19.22
N LEU A 367 14.29 -17.65 18.92
CA LEU A 367 14.77 -17.77 17.54
C LEU A 367 14.36 -19.11 16.91
N ALA A 368 14.41 -20.20 17.71
CA ALA A 368 14.00 -21.53 17.24
C ALA A 368 12.49 -21.60 16.93
N PHE A 369 11.63 -20.96 17.72
CA PHE A 369 10.18 -20.94 17.49
C PHE A 369 9.81 -20.17 16.22
N CYS A 370 10.49 -19.06 15.99
CA CYS A 370 10.22 -18.13 14.90
C CYS A 370 11.01 -18.43 13.61
N GLY A 371 12.00 -19.33 13.66
CA GLY A 371 12.95 -19.54 12.57
C GLY A 371 13.92 -18.38 12.33
N GLY A 372 13.98 -17.42 13.24
CA GLY A 372 14.74 -16.17 13.19
C GLY A 372 14.08 -15.09 14.03
N TYR A 373 14.21 -13.83 13.67
CA TYR A 373 13.48 -12.74 14.32
C TYR A 373 12.02 -12.71 13.85
N ASP A 374 11.08 -12.73 14.79
CA ASP A 374 9.64 -12.53 14.62
C ASP A 374 9.02 -12.25 16.00
N LEU A 375 9.43 -11.15 16.61
CA LEU A 375 8.97 -10.73 17.93
C LEU A 375 8.56 -9.26 17.92
N ASN A 376 7.81 -8.86 18.95
CA ASN A 376 7.53 -7.46 19.23
C ASN A 376 8.54 -6.90 20.23
N TRP A 377 9.18 -5.79 19.89
CA TRP A 377 10.01 -4.98 20.78
C TRP A 377 9.15 -3.93 21.49
N GLU A 378 9.23 -3.88 22.81
CA GLU A 378 8.56 -2.89 23.66
C GLU A 378 9.38 -1.60 23.65
N LEU A 379 8.87 -0.60 22.94
CA LEU A 379 9.62 0.62 22.66
C LEU A 379 9.79 1.51 23.89
N ASN A 380 10.99 2.07 24.07
CA ASN A 380 11.32 3.02 25.15
C ASN A 380 10.89 4.44 24.77
N VAL A 381 9.60 4.65 24.51
CA VAL A 381 9.02 5.93 24.11
C VAL A 381 7.83 6.31 24.99
N PRO A 382 7.59 7.60 25.26
CA PRO A 382 6.42 8.02 26.02
C PRO A 382 5.14 7.85 25.19
N SER A 383 4.03 7.57 25.89
CA SER A 383 2.69 7.57 25.28
C SER A 383 2.12 9.00 25.26
N ASP A 384 2.72 9.88 24.47
CA ASP A 384 2.35 11.30 24.37
C ASP A 384 1.63 11.66 23.05
N GLY A 385 1.42 10.65 22.18
CA GLY A 385 0.78 10.80 20.88
C GLY A 385 1.66 11.46 19.82
N ASN A 386 2.96 11.63 20.10
CA ASN A 386 3.91 12.15 19.15
C ASN A 386 4.70 11.02 18.47
N LEU A 387 5.20 11.27 17.27
CA LEU A 387 6.12 10.35 16.60
C LEU A 387 7.51 10.43 17.24
N HIS A 388 8.05 9.26 17.59
CA HIS A 388 9.40 9.10 18.14
C HIS A 388 10.23 8.20 17.23
N SER A 389 11.49 8.55 17.01
CA SER A 389 12.44 7.68 16.32
C SER A 389 12.76 6.46 17.16
N VAL A 390 12.43 5.27 16.65
CA VAL A 390 12.47 4.02 17.42
C VAL A 390 13.35 2.95 16.80
N CYS A 391 13.58 3.01 15.49
CA CYS A 391 14.35 2.00 14.78
C CYS A 391 15.09 2.63 13.61
N THR A 392 16.29 2.15 13.33
CA THR A 392 17.00 2.45 12.09
C THR A 392 17.45 1.15 11.43
N VAL A 393 17.35 1.09 10.11
CA VAL A 393 17.92 0.02 9.29
C VAL A 393 18.80 0.67 8.23
N SER A 394 20.01 0.18 8.06
CA SER A 394 20.91 0.64 7.00
C SER A 394 21.53 -0.52 6.25
N ASP A 395 21.69 -0.35 4.95
CA ASP A 395 22.44 -1.25 4.09
C ASP A 395 23.84 -0.70 3.84
N PRO A 396 24.89 -1.37 4.34
CA PRO A 396 26.28 -0.93 4.12
C PRO A 396 26.68 -0.90 2.64
N THR A 397 26.07 -1.74 1.81
CA THR A 397 26.40 -1.89 0.39
C THR A 397 25.91 -0.71 -0.44
N THR A 398 24.65 -0.38 -0.36
CA THR A 398 24.05 0.74 -1.10
C THR A 398 24.12 2.07 -0.37
N GLY A 399 24.23 2.01 0.96
CA GLY A 399 24.18 3.18 1.84
C GLY A 399 22.78 3.71 2.08
N ARG A 400 21.72 3.01 1.62
CA ARG A 400 20.36 3.36 1.98
C ARG A 400 20.17 3.19 3.49
N LYS A 401 19.47 4.14 4.07
CA LYS A 401 19.10 4.13 5.48
C LYS A 401 17.63 4.43 5.61
N MET A 402 16.93 3.62 6.38
CA MET A 402 15.53 3.80 6.76
C MET A 402 15.47 4.08 8.26
N GLU A 403 14.70 5.08 8.65
CA GLU A 403 14.39 5.41 10.03
C GLU A 403 12.89 5.25 10.24
N ILE A 404 12.50 4.57 11.31
CA ILE A 404 11.11 4.35 11.69
C ILE A 404 10.77 5.28 12.86
N LEU A 405 9.73 6.08 12.65
CA LEU A 405 9.11 6.89 13.68
C LEU A 405 7.70 6.38 13.93
N THR A 406 7.29 6.24 15.19
CA THR A 406 5.95 5.79 15.55
C THR A 406 5.47 6.44 16.84
N ASP A 407 4.15 6.54 17.00
CA ASP A 407 3.44 6.88 18.23
C ASP A 407 2.97 5.63 19.01
N GLN A 408 3.31 4.42 18.50
CA GLN A 408 2.88 3.14 19.06
C GLN A 408 3.89 2.60 20.08
N PRO A 409 3.44 1.78 21.07
CA PRO A 409 4.29 1.28 22.14
C PRO A 409 5.16 0.08 21.73
N GLY A 410 4.98 -0.49 20.56
CA GLY A 410 5.67 -1.69 20.12
C GLY A 410 6.04 -1.66 18.65
N LEU A 411 7.04 -2.45 18.30
CA LEU A 411 7.50 -2.68 16.93
C LEU A 411 7.74 -4.17 16.72
N GLN A 412 6.96 -4.78 15.85
CA GLN A 412 7.22 -6.15 15.39
C GLN A 412 8.34 -6.12 14.36
N PHE A 413 9.41 -6.86 14.58
CA PHE A 413 10.46 -7.09 13.59
C PHE A 413 10.43 -8.54 13.12
N TYR A 414 10.20 -8.74 11.82
CA TYR A 414 10.19 -10.02 11.14
C TYR A 414 11.28 -10.08 10.06
N SER A 415 12.10 -11.12 10.09
CA SER A 415 13.29 -11.26 9.21
C SER A 415 13.08 -12.16 7.98
N GLY A 416 11.84 -12.31 7.49
CA GLY A 416 11.55 -13.07 6.26
C GLY A 416 11.83 -14.57 6.36
N ASN A 417 11.55 -15.16 7.52
CA ASN A 417 11.96 -16.54 7.87
C ASN A 417 11.15 -17.62 7.13
N PHE A 418 10.00 -17.27 6.54
CA PHE A 418 9.09 -18.23 5.90
C PHE A 418 9.09 -18.14 4.38
N PHE A 419 9.91 -17.27 3.79
CA PHE A 419 10.15 -17.27 2.34
C PHE A 419 10.97 -18.51 1.96
N ASP A 420 10.49 -19.27 0.98
CA ASP A 420 11.06 -20.56 0.60
C ASP A 420 11.55 -20.63 -0.87
N GLY A 421 11.44 -19.51 -1.59
CA GLY A 421 11.81 -19.45 -3.02
C GLY A 421 10.78 -20.08 -3.95
N SER A 422 9.62 -20.49 -3.48
CA SER A 422 8.59 -21.16 -4.30
C SER A 422 7.84 -20.22 -5.24
N TYR A 423 7.95 -18.91 -5.04
CA TYR A 423 7.26 -17.90 -5.84
C TYR A 423 8.18 -16.75 -6.25
N CYS A 424 7.96 -16.23 -7.45
CA CYS A 424 8.74 -15.14 -8.01
C CYS A 424 8.13 -13.78 -7.64
N GLY A 425 9.03 -12.83 -7.33
CA GLY A 425 8.72 -11.44 -7.06
C GLY A 425 8.37 -10.62 -8.32
N LYS A 426 8.74 -9.34 -8.29
CA LYS A 426 8.53 -8.39 -9.40
C LYS A 426 9.49 -8.62 -10.57
N VAL A 427 10.70 -9.08 -10.29
CA VAL A 427 11.68 -9.38 -11.33
C VAL A 427 11.39 -10.78 -11.86
N GLU A 428 11.17 -10.88 -13.17
CA GLU A 428 10.84 -12.14 -13.83
C GLU A 428 11.93 -13.19 -13.59
N GLY A 429 11.52 -14.39 -13.17
CA GLY A 429 12.42 -15.50 -12.88
C GLY A 429 13.23 -15.37 -11.59
N GLN A 430 13.07 -14.31 -10.81
CA GLN A 430 13.74 -14.14 -9.53
C GLN A 430 12.81 -14.56 -8.37
N PRO A 431 13.11 -15.68 -7.67
CA PRO A 431 12.33 -16.10 -6.53
C PRO A 431 12.55 -15.16 -5.33
N ILE A 432 11.56 -15.09 -4.42
CA ILE A 432 11.73 -14.46 -3.11
C ILE A 432 12.23 -15.55 -2.16
N GLY A 433 13.49 -15.46 -1.79
CA GLY A 433 14.17 -16.48 -0.99
C GLY A 433 14.19 -16.18 0.52
N TYR A 434 14.64 -17.17 1.28
CA TYR A 434 14.78 -17.13 2.72
C TYR A 434 15.60 -15.92 3.18
N ARG A 435 15.02 -15.09 4.06
CA ARG A 435 15.64 -13.87 4.61
C ARG A 435 16.05 -12.84 3.55
N GLU A 436 15.30 -12.73 2.48
CA GLU A 436 15.50 -11.71 1.44
C GLU A 436 14.66 -10.45 1.65
N ALA A 437 13.92 -10.38 2.74
CA ALA A 437 13.21 -9.15 3.13
C ALA A 437 12.97 -9.10 4.64
N LEU A 438 12.73 -7.90 5.15
CA LEU A 438 12.31 -7.67 6.54
C LEU A 438 11.01 -6.87 6.57
N ALA A 439 10.17 -7.14 7.59
CA ALA A 439 9.01 -6.31 7.90
C ALA A 439 9.18 -5.66 9.28
N LEU A 440 8.69 -4.42 9.39
CA LEU A 440 8.65 -3.62 10.61
C LEU A 440 7.23 -3.10 10.77
N GLU A 441 6.49 -3.66 11.73
CA GLU A 441 5.05 -3.47 11.90
C GLU A 441 4.68 -2.77 13.20
#